data_3ee72fe0b57f4cfae4c33a4c4186554d
#
_entry.id   3ee72fe0b57f4cfae4c33a4c4186554d
#
_cell.length_a   1.000
_cell.length_b   1.000
_cell.length_c   1.000
_cell.angle_alpha   90.00
_cell.angle_beta   90.00
_cell.angle_gamma   90.00
#
_symmetry.space_group_name_H-M   'P 1'
#
loop_
_entity.id
_entity.type
_entity.pdbx_description
1 polymer ?
#
loop_
_entity_poly.entity_id
_entity_poly.type
_entity_poly.pdbx_seq_one_letter_code
_entity_poly.pdbx_strand_id
1 'polypeptide(L)'
;DITDSTFRINWEEVQGADNYEIGKDVGQYILNRLHGKGKVLEITGLEGSTPAMERHKGLTDVLKEEPGIEITASVDGAWLQSVAGEKMDSVFQTNKNIDLVFAQNDRMAIGAYLSARQQQLEKEMLFVGIDALPGKEYGVEQIINGVLDATFIYPTGGDKVVQVAMDILEKRPYERDTKLSTALVDKTNARVMQLQTDHITEQDGKIERLNNQVNEYLSRYSAQTMFLYACLIILLLFAALLAIIVRAYWTKNRMNMELSRQKKKLEEQRDQLISLSKQLEEATHAKLVFFTNISHDFRTPLTGCRSGGATIGR
;
A
#
# COMPACT_ATOMS: atom_id res chain seq x y z
N ASP A 1 -26.77 2.02 12.23
CA ASP A 1 -28.07 2.12 11.62
C ASP A 1 -28.23 3.44 10.88
N ILE A 2 -28.30 3.31 9.56
CA ILE A 2 -28.14 4.44 8.64
C ILE A 2 -29.44 5.24 8.48
N THR A 3 -30.54 4.75 9.01
CA THR A 3 -31.88 5.30 8.77
C THR A 3 -32.46 6.11 9.94
N ASP A 4 -31.63 6.51 10.91
CA ASP A 4 -32.14 7.38 11.99
C ASP A 4 -32.49 8.76 11.46
N SER A 5 -33.80 9.03 11.38
CA SER A 5 -34.37 10.29 10.90
C SER A 5 -34.03 11.51 11.77
N THR A 6 -33.45 11.34 12.95
CA THR A 6 -33.03 12.43 13.85
C THR A 6 -31.71 13.07 13.39
N PHE A 7 -30.87 12.36 12.67
CA PHE A 7 -29.69 12.91 12.02
C PHE A 7 -29.97 13.08 10.54
N ARG A 8 -30.22 14.27 10.07
CA ARG A 8 -30.25 14.59 8.63
C ARG A 8 -28.84 14.51 8.05
N ILE A 9 -28.29 13.30 7.94
CA ILE A 9 -27.15 13.06 7.13
C ILE A 9 -27.65 12.93 5.70
N ASN A 10 -27.12 13.69 4.76
CA ASN A 10 -27.40 13.50 3.35
C ASN A 10 -26.71 12.20 2.92
N TRP A 11 -27.48 11.12 2.87
CA TRP A 11 -27.00 9.87 2.31
C TRP A 11 -26.84 10.04 0.81
N GLU A 12 -25.67 9.78 0.30
CA GLU A 12 -25.46 9.67 -1.14
C GLU A 12 -26.10 8.38 -1.65
N GLU A 13 -26.22 7.35 -0.73
CA GLU A 13 -26.54 6.01 -1.13
C GLU A 13 -26.95 5.07 0.00
N VAL A 14 -27.86 4.14 -0.30
CA VAL A 14 -28.23 3.01 0.57
C VAL A 14 -28.03 1.71 -0.23
N GLN A 15 -27.12 0.85 0.27
CA GLN A 15 -26.89 -0.49 -0.30
C GLN A 15 -27.02 -1.51 0.84
N GLY A 16 -27.88 -2.50 0.68
CA GLY A 16 -28.04 -3.51 1.72
C GLY A 16 -29.16 -4.51 1.49
N ALA A 17 -29.30 -5.39 2.46
CA ALA A 17 -30.39 -6.35 2.49
C ALA A 17 -31.72 -5.68 2.82
N ASP A 18 -32.79 -6.11 2.17
CA ASP A 18 -34.15 -5.74 2.54
C ASP A 18 -34.62 -6.59 3.74
N ASN A 19 -34.42 -6.08 4.95
CA ASN A 19 -34.78 -6.81 6.16
C ASN A 19 -36.28 -7.09 6.30
N TYR A 20 -37.11 -6.21 5.78
CA TYR A 20 -38.56 -6.44 5.76
C TYR A 20 -38.94 -7.61 4.84
N GLU A 21 -38.43 -7.65 3.60
CA GLU A 21 -38.65 -8.76 2.67
C GLU A 21 -38.05 -10.07 3.23
N ILE A 22 -36.87 -10.05 3.84
CA ILE A 22 -36.31 -11.24 4.53
C ILE A 22 -37.29 -11.75 5.58
N GLY A 23 -37.86 -10.85 6.41
CA GLY A 23 -38.87 -11.23 7.38
C GLY A 23 -40.10 -11.87 6.75
N LYS A 24 -40.58 -11.37 5.62
CA LYS A 24 -41.67 -11.96 4.86
C LYS A 24 -41.33 -13.33 4.31
N ASP A 25 -40.13 -13.51 3.73
CA ASP A 25 -39.71 -14.79 3.19
C ASP A 25 -39.61 -15.86 4.28
N VAL A 26 -39.10 -15.48 5.48
CA VAL A 26 -39.15 -16.34 6.68
C VAL A 26 -40.60 -16.70 7.05
N GLY A 27 -41.49 -15.72 7.10
CA GLY A 27 -42.92 -15.94 7.37
C GLY A 27 -43.52 -16.93 6.36
N GLN A 28 -43.28 -16.76 5.09
CA GLN A 28 -43.76 -17.68 4.05
C GLN A 28 -43.17 -19.10 4.17
N TYR A 29 -41.88 -19.20 4.53
CA TYR A 29 -41.25 -20.49 4.82
C TYR A 29 -41.95 -21.18 6.00
N ILE A 30 -42.16 -20.45 7.12
CA ILE A 30 -42.86 -20.99 8.30
C ILE A 30 -44.26 -21.49 7.96
N LEU A 31 -45.05 -20.71 7.20
CA LEU A 31 -46.37 -21.11 6.75
C LEU A 31 -46.36 -22.42 5.97
N ASN A 32 -45.43 -22.52 5.00
CA ASN A 32 -45.30 -23.71 4.17
C ASN A 32 -44.81 -24.91 5.01
N ARG A 33 -43.86 -24.69 5.92
CA ARG A 33 -43.24 -25.76 6.73
C ARG A 33 -44.15 -26.33 7.79
N LEU A 34 -44.99 -25.48 8.39
CA LEU A 34 -45.98 -25.85 9.42
C LEU A 34 -47.39 -26.12 8.81
N HIS A 35 -47.52 -26.07 7.47
CA HIS A 35 -48.79 -26.28 6.78
C HIS A 35 -49.93 -25.40 7.31
N GLY A 36 -49.60 -24.16 7.61
CA GLY A 36 -50.55 -23.12 8.09
C GLY A 36 -51.05 -23.30 9.52
N LYS A 37 -50.44 -24.21 10.32
CA LYS A 37 -50.86 -24.40 11.73
C LYS A 37 -49.66 -24.78 12.61
N GLY A 38 -49.44 -23.99 13.68
CA GLY A 38 -48.37 -24.30 14.66
C GLY A 38 -48.04 -23.12 15.53
N LYS A 39 -47.13 -23.34 16.47
CA LYS A 39 -46.65 -22.40 17.45
C LYS A 39 -45.21 -22.05 17.18
N VAL A 40 -44.98 -20.76 16.96
CA VAL A 40 -43.67 -20.18 16.64
C VAL A 40 -43.16 -19.37 17.81
N LEU A 41 -41.90 -19.51 18.14
CA LEU A 41 -41.18 -18.62 19.03
C LEU A 41 -40.19 -17.83 18.23
N GLU A 42 -40.18 -16.49 18.39
CA GLU A 42 -39.22 -15.61 17.75
C GLU A 42 -38.13 -15.20 18.74
N ILE A 43 -36.88 -15.22 18.28
CA ILE A 43 -35.72 -14.60 18.96
C ILE A 43 -35.29 -13.42 18.12
N THR A 44 -35.58 -12.23 18.62
CA THR A 44 -35.25 -10.98 17.93
C THR A 44 -33.77 -10.61 18.12
N GLY A 45 -33.27 -9.76 17.23
CA GLY A 45 -31.98 -9.09 17.45
C GLY A 45 -32.07 -8.04 18.55
N LEU A 46 -31.04 -7.19 18.64
CA LEU A 46 -30.98 -6.13 19.63
C LEU A 46 -32.22 -5.22 19.54
N GLU A 47 -32.89 -5.01 20.66
CA GLU A 47 -34.04 -4.15 20.75
C GLU A 47 -33.77 -2.74 20.21
N GLY A 48 -34.69 -2.22 19.40
CA GLY A 48 -34.57 -0.91 18.75
C GLY A 48 -33.69 -0.86 17.52
N SER A 49 -33.00 -1.93 17.13
CA SER A 49 -32.25 -1.95 15.89
C SER A 49 -33.19 -2.10 14.68
N THR A 50 -32.94 -1.33 13.62
CA THR A 50 -33.76 -1.34 12.40
C THR A 50 -33.88 -2.75 11.80
N PRO A 51 -32.80 -3.54 11.62
CA PRO A 51 -32.93 -4.89 11.09
C PRO A 51 -33.86 -5.78 11.93
N ALA A 52 -33.79 -5.69 13.25
CA ALA A 52 -34.65 -6.50 14.12
C ALA A 52 -36.13 -6.10 13.98
N MET A 53 -36.42 -4.80 13.97
CA MET A 53 -37.78 -4.28 13.80
C MET A 53 -38.36 -4.64 12.42
N GLU A 54 -37.58 -4.48 11.36
CA GLU A 54 -38.03 -4.77 9.99
C GLU A 54 -38.28 -6.26 9.77
N ARG A 55 -37.37 -7.15 10.23
CA ARG A 55 -37.56 -8.61 10.18
C ARG A 55 -38.79 -9.06 10.95
N HIS A 56 -38.97 -8.54 12.17
CA HIS A 56 -40.18 -8.82 12.97
C HIS A 56 -41.45 -8.35 12.26
N LYS A 57 -41.42 -7.13 11.68
CA LYS A 57 -42.59 -6.61 10.96
C LYS A 57 -42.92 -7.43 9.74
N GLY A 58 -41.93 -7.80 8.90
CA GLY A 58 -42.12 -8.64 7.73
C GLY A 58 -42.71 -10.00 8.09
N LEU A 59 -42.15 -10.66 9.12
CA LEU A 59 -42.66 -11.94 9.65
C LEU A 59 -44.11 -11.81 10.11
N THR A 60 -44.42 -10.83 10.96
CA THR A 60 -45.76 -10.66 11.54
C THR A 60 -46.79 -10.27 10.50
N ASP A 61 -46.43 -9.48 9.49
CA ASP A 61 -47.35 -9.07 8.42
C ASP A 61 -47.82 -10.29 7.57
N VAL A 62 -46.91 -11.25 7.34
CA VAL A 62 -47.26 -12.52 6.67
C VAL A 62 -48.09 -13.43 7.59
N LEU A 63 -47.69 -13.63 8.83
CA LEU A 63 -48.34 -14.59 9.72
C LEU A 63 -49.74 -14.10 10.21
N LYS A 64 -50.02 -12.82 10.21
CA LYS A 64 -51.35 -12.28 10.56
C LYS A 64 -52.46 -12.77 9.66
N GLU A 65 -52.18 -13.09 8.41
CA GLU A 65 -53.16 -13.54 7.44
C GLU A 65 -53.55 -15.01 7.65
N GLU A 66 -52.77 -15.74 8.48
CA GLU A 66 -52.96 -17.16 8.74
C GLU A 66 -53.21 -17.44 10.24
N PRO A 67 -54.44 -17.43 10.68
CA PRO A 67 -54.77 -17.55 12.09
C PRO A 67 -54.43 -18.91 12.74
N GLY A 68 -54.02 -19.88 11.95
CA GLY A 68 -53.52 -21.14 12.44
C GLY A 68 -52.09 -21.11 13.00
N ILE A 69 -51.32 -20.09 12.72
CA ILE A 69 -49.95 -19.90 13.22
C ILE A 69 -49.99 -18.88 14.36
N GLU A 70 -49.46 -19.27 15.53
CA GLU A 70 -49.39 -18.41 16.71
C GLU A 70 -47.94 -18.09 17.03
N ILE A 71 -47.56 -16.81 17.11
CA ILE A 71 -46.29 -16.40 17.72
C ILE A 71 -46.50 -16.38 19.24
N THR A 72 -46.03 -17.44 19.90
CA THR A 72 -46.29 -17.64 21.35
C THR A 72 -45.43 -16.74 22.25
N ALA A 73 -44.27 -16.36 21.79
CA ALA A 73 -43.37 -15.40 22.47
C ALA A 73 -42.36 -14.80 21.49
N SER A 74 -41.92 -13.59 21.81
CA SER A 74 -40.80 -12.93 21.16
C SER A 74 -39.80 -12.52 22.23
N VAL A 75 -38.54 -12.95 22.12
CA VAL A 75 -37.50 -12.72 23.13
C VAL A 75 -36.30 -12.02 22.51
N ASP A 76 -35.74 -11.03 23.19
CA ASP A 76 -34.54 -10.33 22.71
C ASP A 76 -33.29 -11.20 22.93
N GLY A 77 -32.64 -11.61 21.86
CA GLY A 77 -31.38 -12.34 21.88
C GLY A 77 -30.14 -11.48 21.70
N ALA A 78 -30.33 -10.15 21.57
CA ALA A 78 -29.25 -9.15 21.46
C ALA A 78 -28.18 -9.48 20.41
N TRP A 79 -28.52 -10.20 19.35
CA TRP A 79 -27.61 -10.74 18.32
C TRP A 79 -26.58 -11.75 18.82
N LEU A 80 -26.67 -12.20 20.09
CA LEU A 80 -25.67 -13.06 20.73
C LEU A 80 -26.19 -14.47 20.98
N GLN A 81 -25.39 -15.46 20.63
CA GLN A 81 -25.69 -16.87 20.84
C GLN A 81 -25.91 -17.22 22.31
N SER A 82 -25.07 -16.69 23.21
CA SER A 82 -25.17 -16.95 24.65
C SER A 82 -26.44 -16.36 25.25
N VAL A 83 -26.78 -15.13 24.88
CA VAL A 83 -28.00 -14.47 25.37
C VAL A 83 -29.24 -15.22 24.91
N ALA A 84 -29.29 -15.60 23.63
CA ALA A 84 -30.40 -16.41 23.10
C ALA A 84 -30.51 -17.74 23.83
N GLY A 85 -29.39 -18.44 24.06
CA GLY A 85 -29.37 -19.69 24.82
C GLY A 85 -29.93 -19.53 26.26
N GLU A 86 -29.43 -18.56 27.02
CA GLU A 86 -29.87 -18.28 28.38
C GLU A 86 -31.39 -17.92 28.44
N LYS A 87 -31.88 -17.12 27.50
CA LYS A 87 -33.29 -16.81 27.38
C LYS A 87 -34.13 -18.04 27.09
N MET A 88 -33.65 -18.89 26.15
CA MET A 88 -34.34 -20.12 25.78
C MET A 88 -34.34 -21.17 26.88
N ASP A 89 -33.31 -21.24 27.72
CA ASP A 89 -33.30 -22.07 28.91
C ASP A 89 -34.49 -21.79 29.82
N SER A 90 -34.77 -20.48 30.00
CA SER A 90 -35.90 -20.03 30.83
C SER A 90 -37.25 -20.28 30.15
N VAL A 91 -37.36 -20.08 28.85
CA VAL A 91 -38.59 -20.27 28.08
C VAL A 91 -38.96 -21.77 28.05
N PHE A 92 -38.03 -22.69 27.76
CA PHE A 92 -38.31 -24.13 27.70
C PHE A 92 -38.64 -24.77 29.05
N GLN A 93 -38.31 -24.12 30.17
CA GLN A 93 -38.78 -24.55 31.49
C GLN A 93 -40.28 -24.32 31.68
N THR A 94 -40.85 -23.32 31.04
CA THR A 94 -42.25 -22.89 31.23
C THR A 94 -43.15 -23.25 30.08
N ASN A 95 -42.60 -23.23 28.84
CA ASN A 95 -43.33 -23.50 27.61
C ASN A 95 -42.53 -24.47 26.71
N LYS A 96 -42.98 -25.71 26.62
CA LYS A 96 -42.38 -26.74 25.73
C LYS A 96 -43.21 -26.96 24.46
N ASN A 97 -44.37 -26.33 24.34
CA ASN A 97 -45.25 -26.51 23.22
C ASN A 97 -44.95 -25.48 22.13
N ILE A 98 -43.82 -25.67 21.46
CA ILE A 98 -43.26 -24.85 20.37
C ILE A 98 -42.95 -25.75 19.22
N ASP A 99 -43.47 -25.47 18.01
CA ASP A 99 -43.23 -26.27 16.80
C ASP A 99 -42.01 -25.74 16.01
N LEU A 100 -41.73 -24.42 16.13
CA LEU A 100 -40.63 -23.81 15.42
C LEU A 100 -40.04 -22.60 16.21
N VAL A 101 -38.74 -22.56 16.31
CA VAL A 101 -37.98 -21.42 16.82
C VAL A 101 -37.35 -20.69 15.61
N PHE A 102 -37.75 -19.46 15.41
CA PHE A 102 -37.11 -18.55 14.47
C PHE A 102 -36.23 -17.57 15.22
N ALA A 103 -34.94 -17.51 14.87
CA ALA A 103 -34.04 -16.50 15.38
C ALA A 103 -33.57 -15.59 14.23
N GLN A 104 -33.48 -14.33 14.51
CA GLN A 104 -33.13 -13.32 13.49
C GLN A 104 -31.66 -13.36 13.07
N ASN A 105 -30.85 -14.28 13.61
CA ASN A 105 -29.59 -14.72 13.03
C ASN A 105 -29.28 -16.19 13.39
N ASP A 106 -28.36 -16.82 12.65
CA ASP A 106 -27.97 -18.21 12.82
C ASP A 106 -27.36 -18.49 14.18
N ARG A 107 -26.56 -17.58 14.73
CA ARG A 107 -25.92 -17.76 16.04
C ARG A 107 -26.94 -17.87 17.16
N MET A 108 -27.97 -17.04 17.14
CA MET A 108 -29.06 -17.11 18.13
C MET A 108 -29.88 -18.40 17.94
N ALA A 109 -30.13 -18.83 16.69
CA ALA A 109 -30.79 -20.10 16.41
C ALA A 109 -29.99 -21.29 16.95
N ILE A 110 -28.68 -21.30 16.77
CA ILE A 110 -27.77 -22.31 17.35
C ILE A 110 -27.84 -22.28 18.89
N GLY A 111 -27.85 -21.10 19.50
CA GLY A 111 -28.02 -20.93 20.95
C GLY A 111 -29.31 -21.58 21.45
N ALA A 112 -30.42 -21.33 20.77
CA ALA A 112 -31.71 -21.93 21.08
C ALA A 112 -31.70 -23.46 20.92
N TYR A 113 -31.11 -23.97 19.82
CA TYR A 113 -30.95 -25.41 19.63
C TYR A 113 -30.15 -26.08 20.76
N LEU A 114 -29.04 -25.45 21.19
CA LEU A 114 -28.22 -26.01 22.27
C LEU A 114 -28.99 -26.05 23.61
N SER A 115 -29.79 -25.03 23.90
CA SER A 115 -30.69 -24.99 25.05
C SER A 115 -31.74 -26.08 24.96
N ALA A 116 -32.41 -26.25 23.81
CA ALA A 116 -33.37 -27.30 23.58
C ALA A 116 -32.76 -28.70 23.76
N ARG A 117 -31.53 -28.89 23.22
CA ARG A 117 -30.79 -30.14 23.33
C ARG A 117 -30.44 -30.53 24.79
N GLN A 118 -30.09 -29.56 25.62
CA GLN A 118 -29.84 -29.78 27.05
C GLN A 118 -31.10 -30.29 27.75
N GLN A 119 -32.29 -29.88 27.29
CA GLN A 119 -33.57 -30.31 27.81
C GLN A 119 -34.21 -31.48 27.02
N GLN A 120 -33.52 -32.06 26.02
CA GLN A 120 -33.94 -33.15 25.15
C GLN A 120 -35.20 -32.79 24.30
N LEU A 121 -35.32 -31.52 23.90
CA LEU A 121 -36.46 -30.99 23.13
C LEU A 121 -36.07 -30.71 21.65
N GLU A 122 -34.81 -30.90 21.29
CA GLU A 122 -34.28 -30.51 19.97
C GLU A 122 -34.90 -31.25 18.78
N LYS A 123 -35.52 -32.38 19.04
CA LYS A 123 -36.18 -33.20 18.02
C LYS A 123 -37.67 -32.90 17.84
N GLU A 124 -38.25 -32.13 18.76
CA GLU A 124 -39.68 -31.82 18.81
C GLU A 124 -40.01 -30.52 18.07
N MET A 125 -38.99 -29.72 17.69
CA MET A 125 -39.15 -28.40 17.09
C MET A 125 -38.12 -28.16 15.96
N LEU A 126 -38.47 -27.21 15.09
CA LEU A 126 -37.61 -26.77 14.01
C LEU A 126 -36.84 -25.49 14.40
N PHE A 127 -35.61 -25.32 13.88
CA PHE A 127 -34.78 -24.18 14.13
C PHE A 127 -34.44 -23.46 12.83
N VAL A 128 -34.78 -22.17 12.75
CA VAL A 128 -34.60 -21.34 11.55
C VAL A 128 -33.79 -20.10 11.92
N GLY A 129 -32.80 -19.79 11.10
CA GLY A 129 -31.93 -18.62 11.26
C GLY A 129 -31.95 -17.67 10.06
N ILE A 130 -31.11 -16.68 10.13
CA ILE A 130 -30.73 -15.78 9.03
C ILE A 130 -29.22 -15.61 9.11
N ASP A 131 -28.55 -15.45 8.03
CA ASP A 131 -27.20 -15.09 7.66
C ASP A 131 -26.67 -16.04 6.58
N ALA A 132 -26.91 -17.33 6.72
CA ALA A 132 -26.39 -18.40 5.82
C ALA A 132 -24.88 -18.28 5.58
N LEU A 133 -24.13 -17.91 6.63
CA LEU A 133 -22.68 -17.76 6.49
C LEU A 133 -22.07 -19.14 6.20
N PRO A 134 -21.15 -19.19 5.21
CA PRO A 134 -20.37 -20.39 4.92
C PRO A 134 -19.23 -20.55 5.92
N GLY A 135 -18.72 -21.77 6.01
CA GLY A 135 -17.58 -22.09 6.85
C GLY A 135 -17.92 -22.88 8.10
N LYS A 136 -16.89 -23.26 8.83
CA LYS A 136 -17.00 -24.13 10.00
C LYS A 136 -17.78 -23.43 11.12
N GLU A 137 -18.75 -24.15 11.68
CA GLU A 137 -19.61 -23.68 12.79
C GLU A 137 -20.62 -22.56 12.42
N TYR A 138 -20.74 -22.22 11.14
CA TYR A 138 -21.71 -21.23 10.64
C TYR A 138 -22.98 -21.90 10.08
N GLY A 139 -23.99 -21.11 9.77
CA GLY A 139 -25.34 -21.54 9.45
C GLY A 139 -25.44 -22.65 8.40
N VAL A 140 -24.69 -22.57 7.29
CA VAL A 140 -24.71 -23.58 6.24
C VAL A 140 -24.24 -24.95 6.75
N GLU A 141 -23.14 -24.99 7.49
CA GLU A 141 -22.65 -26.23 8.10
C GLU A 141 -23.63 -26.77 9.15
N GLN A 142 -24.27 -25.89 9.91
CA GLN A 142 -25.24 -26.30 10.92
C GLN A 142 -26.51 -26.92 10.32
N ILE A 143 -26.91 -26.53 9.12
CA ILE A 143 -27.97 -27.25 8.37
C ILE A 143 -27.50 -28.63 7.97
N ILE A 144 -26.30 -28.78 7.44
CA ILE A 144 -25.73 -30.05 7.04
C ILE A 144 -25.62 -31.00 8.23
N ASN A 145 -25.27 -30.48 9.41
CA ASN A 145 -25.16 -31.23 10.66
C ASN A 145 -26.51 -31.47 11.33
N GLY A 146 -27.62 -30.93 10.82
CA GLY A 146 -28.97 -31.12 11.35
C GLY A 146 -29.25 -30.35 12.63
N VAL A 147 -28.50 -29.26 12.90
CA VAL A 147 -28.72 -28.32 13.99
C VAL A 147 -29.77 -27.31 13.59
N LEU A 148 -29.68 -26.76 12.37
CA LEU A 148 -30.69 -25.88 11.78
C LEU A 148 -31.49 -26.60 10.69
N ASP A 149 -32.75 -26.24 10.53
CA ASP A 149 -33.58 -26.72 9.44
C ASP A 149 -33.51 -25.83 8.22
N ALA A 150 -33.37 -24.53 8.44
CA ALA A 150 -33.22 -23.53 7.37
C ALA A 150 -32.50 -22.28 7.86
N THR A 151 -31.91 -21.55 6.94
CA THR A 151 -31.43 -20.19 7.11
C THR A 151 -31.66 -19.39 5.83
N PHE A 152 -31.60 -18.08 5.92
CA PHE A 152 -31.78 -17.17 4.80
C PHE A 152 -30.48 -16.39 4.58
N ILE A 153 -30.05 -16.28 3.32
CA ILE A 153 -28.85 -15.51 2.98
C ILE A 153 -29.08 -14.04 3.35
N TYR A 154 -28.14 -13.49 4.12
CA TYR A 154 -28.04 -12.06 4.35
C TYR A 154 -26.98 -11.45 3.43
N PRO A 155 -27.37 -10.82 2.31
CA PRO A 155 -26.43 -10.27 1.37
C PRO A 155 -25.77 -9.02 1.94
N THR A 156 -24.42 -9.00 1.97
CA THR A 156 -23.65 -7.86 2.48
C THR A 156 -23.41 -6.77 1.45
N GLY A 157 -23.44 -7.10 0.14
CA GLY A 157 -23.30 -6.14 -0.95
C GLY A 157 -21.96 -5.41 -1.06
N GLY A 158 -20.91 -5.91 -0.46
CA GLY A 158 -19.61 -5.22 -0.45
C GLY A 158 -19.07 -4.92 -1.85
N ASP A 159 -19.28 -5.79 -2.81
CA ASP A 159 -18.94 -5.60 -4.23
C ASP A 159 -19.73 -4.43 -4.85
N LYS A 160 -21.01 -4.33 -4.55
CA LYS A 160 -21.90 -3.25 -5.02
C LYS A 160 -21.49 -1.90 -4.43
N VAL A 161 -21.20 -1.86 -3.13
CA VAL A 161 -20.72 -0.65 -2.46
C VAL A 161 -19.44 -0.11 -3.11
N VAL A 162 -18.47 -1.00 -3.41
CA VAL A 162 -17.25 -0.60 -4.11
C VAL A 162 -17.56 -0.10 -5.52
N GLN A 163 -18.42 -0.80 -6.26
CA GLN A 163 -18.81 -0.39 -7.62
C GLN A 163 -19.45 1.00 -7.63
N VAL A 164 -20.38 1.26 -6.72
CA VAL A 164 -21.06 2.55 -6.65
C VAL A 164 -20.11 3.65 -6.17
N ALA A 165 -19.22 3.37 -5.23
CA ALA A 165 -18.20 4.32 -4.84
C ALA A 165 -17.31 4.73 -6.05
N MET A 166 -16.95 3.78 -6.90
CA MET A 166 -16.22 4.07 -8.13
C MET A 166 -17.04 4.90 -9.11
N ASP A 167 -18.33 4.57 -9.28
CA ASP A 167 -19.24 5.31 -10.17
C ASP A 167 -19.41 6.77 -9.70
N ILE A 168 -19.53 7.01 -8.40
CA ILE A 168 -19.56 8.36 -7.82
C ILE A 168 -18.26 9.12 -8.11
N LEU A 169 -17.09 8.51 -7.86
CA LEU A 169 -15.81 9.13 -8.10
C LEU A 169 -15.57 9.48 -9.58
N GLU A 170 -16.01 8.61 -10.47
CA GLU A 170 -15.89 8.78 -11.92
C GLU A 170 -17.06 9.57 -12.53
N LYS A 171 -18.01 10.05 -11.69
CA LYS A 171 -19.20 10.78 -12.11
C LYS A 171 -20.07 10.02 -13.11
N ARG A 172 -20.11 8.69 -13.00
CA ARG A 172 -21.00 7.84 -13.76
C ARG A 172 -22.40 7.79 -13.12
N PRO A 173 -23.46 7.49 -13.89
CA PRO A 173 -24.78 7.23 -13.33
C PRO A 173 -24.74 6.01 -12.40
N TYR A 174 -25.39 6.10 -11.25
CA TYR A 174 -25.50 5.01 -10.28
C TYR A 174 -26.91 4.98 -9.65
N GLU A 175 -27.29 3.84 -9.10
CA GLU A 175 -28.55 3.65 -8.40
C GLU A 175 -28.34 3.96 -6.90
N ARG A 176 -29.16 4.85 -6.35
CA ARG A 176 -29.02 5.33 -4.98
C ARG A 176 -29.51 4.35 -3.92
N ASP A 177 -30.51 3.55 -4.26
CA ASP A 177 -31.12 2.58 -3.36
C ASP A 177 -31.16 1.22 -4.04
N THR A 178 -30.23 0.35 -3.67
CA THR A 178 -30.16 -1.01 -4.20
C THR A 178 -30.43 -2.01 -3.08
N LYS A 179 -31.59 -2.65 -3.16
CA LYS A 179 -31.96 -3.72 -2.25
C LYS A 179 -31.48 -5.06 -2.80
N LEU A 180 -30.74 -5.79 -1.99
CA LEU A 180 -30.19 -7.08 -2.35
C LEU A 180 -31.15 -8.19 -1.96
N SER A 181 -31.33 -9.16 -2.86
CA SER A 181 -32.24 -10.29 -2.65
C SER A 181 -31.65 -11.32 -1.69
N THR A 182 -32.51 -11.90 -0.87
CA THR A 182 -32.23 -13.07 -0.05
C THR A 182 -32.52 -14.37 -0.79
N ALA A 183 -32.08 -15.50 -0.26
CA ALA A 183 -32.45 -16.83 -0.69
C ALA A 183 -32.49 -17.80 0.48
N LEU A 184 -33.43 -18.76 0.44
CA LEU A 184 -33.54 -19.84 1.38
C LEU A 184 -32.39 -20.84 1.21
N VAL A 185 -31.79 -21.25 2.31
CA VAL A 185 -30.84 -22.36 2.41
C VAL A 185 -31.41 -23.39 3.37
N ASP A 186 -31.62 -24.60 2.89
CA ASP A 186 -32.10 -25.73 3.68
C ASP A 186 -31.32 -27.01 3.33
N LYS A 187 -31.77 -28.15 3.82
CA LYS A 187 -31.11 -29.46 3.59
C LYS A 187 -31.00 -29.86 2.11
N THR A 188 -31.83 -29.24 1.23
CA THR A 188 -31.83 -29.57 -0.21
C THR A 188 -30.70 -28.87 -0.97
N ASN A 189 -30.25 -27.71 -0.53
CA ASN A 189 -29.26 -26.90 -1.22
C ASN A 189 -28.00 -26.54 -0.39
N ALA A 190 -28.02 -26.72 0.94
CA ALA A 190 -26.88 -26.37 1.81
C ALA A 190 -25.57 -27.02 1.37
N ARG A 191 -25.60 -28.32 0.95
CA ARG A 191 -24.39 -29.00 0.50
C ARG A 191 -23.83 -28.41 -0.79
N VAL A 192 -24.69 -28.02 -1.72
CA VAL A 192 -24.27 -27.36 -2.97
C VAL A 192 -23.64 -26.00 -2.66
N MET A 193 -24.28 -25.22 -1.79
CA MET A 193 -23.76 -23.93 -1.34
C MET A 193 -22.39 -24.08 -0.67
N GLN A 194 -22.21 -25.06 0.20
CA GLN A 194 -20.92 -25.34 0.83
C GLN A 194 -19.83 -25.64 -0.21
N LEU A 195 -20.11 -26.54 -1.17
CA LEU A 195 -19.15 -26.87 -2.22
C LEU A 195 -18.78 -25.66 -3.09
N GLN A 196 -19.75 -24.81 -3.41
CA GLN A 196 -19.47 -23.58 -4.16
C GLN A 196 -18.57 -22.63 -3.36
N THR A 197 -18.85 -22.45 -2.08
CA THR A 197 -18.06 -21.60 -1.20
C THR A 197 -16.64 -22.13 -1.01
N ASP A 198 -16.49 -23.45 -0.79
CA ASP A 198 -15.18 -24.09 -0.69
C ASP A 198 -14.36 -23.86 -1.96
N HIS A 199 -15.03 -23.97 -3.14
CA HIS A 199 -14.40 -23.70 -4.42
C HIS A 199 -13.98 -22.22 -4.57
N ILE A 200 -14.84 -21.28 -4.20
CA ILE A 200 -14.53 -19.82 -4.21
C ILE A 200 -13.32 -19.55 -3.30
N THR A 201 -13.34 -20.08 -2.07
CA THR A 201 -12.25 -19.91 -1.10
C THR A 201 -10.92 -20.48 -1.63
N GLU A 202 -10.96 -21.62 -2.32
CA GLU A 202 -9.77 -22.19 -2.98
C GLU A 202 -9.26 -21.28 -4.10
N GLN A 203 -10.16 -20.72 -4.91
CA GLN A 203 -9.79 -19.77 -6.00
C GLN A 203 -9.20 -18.48 -5.42
N ASP A 204 -9.80 -17.92 -4.38
CA ASP A 204 -9.28 -16.73 -3.70
C ASP A 204 -7.88 -16.97 -3.16
N GLY A 205 -7.64 -18.12 -2.55
CA GLY A 205 -6.30 -18.52 -2.09
C GLY A 205 -5.29 -18.70 -3.23
N LYS A 206 -5.73 -19.08 -4.44
CA LYS A 206 -4.87 -19.12 -5.63
C LYS A 206 -4.56 -17.71 -6.14
N ILE A 207 -5.57 -16.85 -6.19
CA ILE A 207 -5.42 -15.46 -6.62
C ILE A 207 -4.47 -14.72 -5.68
N GLU A 208 -4.61 -14.87 -4.37
CA GLU A 208 -3.71 -14.27 -3.39
C GLU A 208 -2.25 -14.72 -3.58
N ARG A 209 -2.04 -16.03 -3.77
CA ARG A 209 -0.68 -16.57 -4.06
C ARG A 209 -0.10 -15.99 -5.35
N LEU A 210 -0.90 -15.92 -6.42
CA LEU A 210 -0.46 -15.34 -7.69
C LEU A 210 -0.14 -13.85 -7.55
N ASN A 211 -0.96 -13.08 -6.84
CA ASN A 211 -0.71 -11.67 -6.56
C ASN A 211 0.60 -11.47 -5.77
N ASN A 212 0.85 -12.31 -4.76
CA ASN A 212 2.09 -12.28 -4.00
C ASN A 212 3.32 -12.58 -4.88
N GLN A 213 3.22 -13.57 -5.79
CA GLN A 213 4.27 -13.86 -6.76
C GLN A 213 4.51 -12.68 -7.71
N VAL A 214 3.45 -12.09 -8.27
CA VAL A 214 3.55 -10.91 -9.14
C VAL A 214 4.23 -9.75 -8.42
N ASN A 215 3.85 -9.46 -7.19
CA ASN A 215 4.46 -8.41 -6.38
C ASN A 215 5.95 -8.68 -6.10
N GLU A 216 6.31 -9.93 -5.83
CA GLU A 216 7.72 -10.33 -5.68
C GLU A 216 8.51 -10.14 -6.98
N TYR A 217 7.96 -10.54 -8.14
CA TYR A 217 8.60 -10.31 -9.43
C TYR A 217 8.75 -8.82 -9.75
N LEU A 218 7.72 -8.00 -9.49
CA LEU A 218 7.79 -6.55 -9.70
C LEU A 218 8.85 -5.90 -8.80
N SER A 219 8.94 -6.32 -7.55
CA SER A 219 9.96 -5.85 -6.62
C SER A 219 11.37 -6.21 -7.08
N ARG A 220 11.60 -7.46 -7.52
CA ARG A 220 12.89 -7.90 -8.08
C ARG A 220 13.23 -7.15 -9.36
N TYR A 221 12.26 -6.96 -10.24
CA TYR A 221 12.47 -6.22 -11.49
C TYR A 221 12.83 -4.75 -11.23
N SER A 222 12.14 -4.09 -10.30
CA SER A 222 12.47 -2.71 -9.92
C SER A 222 13.87 -2.59 -9.31
N ALA A 223 14.28 -3.54 -8.45
CA ALA A 223 15.62 -3.58 -7.88
C ALA A 223 16.70 -3.79 -8.96
N GLN A 224 16.48 -4.70 -9.93
CA GLN A 224 17.38 -4.90 -11.05
C GLN A 224 17.51 -3.64 -11.91
N THR A 225 16.40 -2.97 -12.20
CA THR A 225 16.39 -1.74 -13.00
C THR A 225 17.13 -0.61 -12.29
N MET A 226 16.93 -0.44 -10.98
CA MET A 226 17.69 0.53 -10.16
C MET A 226 19.19 0.21 -10.16
N PHE A 227 19.56 -1.07 -10.03
CA PHE A 227 20.96 -1.50 -10.11
C PHE A 227 21.59 -1.16 -11.46
N LEU A 228 20.88 -1.40 -12.57
CA LEU A 228 21.35 -1.06 -13.92
C LEU A 228 21.56 0.45 -14.07
N TYR A 229 20.64 1.29 -13.58
CA TYR A 229 20.82 2.74 -13.58
C TYR A 229 22.00 3.18 -12.73
N ALA A 230 22.21 2.59 -11.56
CA ALA A 230 23.38 2.88 -10.73
C ALA A 230 24.69 2.52 -11.45
N CYS A 231 24.77 1.36 -12.10
CA CYS A 231 25.92 0.97 -12.91
C CYS A 231 26.17 1.95 -14.07
N LEU A 232 25.12 2.39 -14.76
CA LEU A 232 25.23 3.38 -15.84
C LEU A 232 25.78 4.72 -15.35
N ILE A 233 25.29 5.21 -14.20
CA ILE A 233 25.78 6.45 -13.58
C ILE A 233 27.27 6.33 -13.21
N ILE A 234 27.67 5.21 -12.60
CA ILE A 234 29.07 4.96 -12.25
C ILE A 234 29.96 4.96 -13.48
N LEU A 235 29.50 4.34 -14.58
CA LEU A 235 30.24 4.27 -15.84
C LEU A 235 30.40 5.66 -16.46
N LEU A 236 29.36 6.50 -16.43
CA LEU A 236 29.42 7.89 -16.90
C LEU A 236 30.38 8.74 -16.05
N LEU A 237 30.38 8.56 -14.72
CA LEU A 237 31.32 9.24 -13.82
C LEU A 237 32.77 8.82 -14.11
N PHE A 238 33.00 7.54 -14.39
CA PHE A 238 34.32 7.03 -14.75
C PHE A 238 34.81 7.59 -16.09
N ALA A 239 33.93 7.68 -17.08
CA ALA A 239 34.23 8.29 -18.38
C ALA A 239 34.56 9.79 -18.25
N ALA A 240 33.79 10.51 -17.41
CA ALA A 240 34.06 11.93 -17.11
C ALA A 240 35.42 12.13 -16.41
N LEU A 241 35.73 11.28 -15.43
CA LEU A 241 37.04 11.31 -14.74
C LEU A 241 38.19 11.02 -15.70
N LEU A 242 38.04 10.04 -16.58
CA LEU A 242 39.03 9.74 -17.60
C LEU A 242 39.25 10.92 -18.54
N ALA A 243 38.18 11.58 -18.98
CA ALA A 243 38.27 12.77 -19.81
C ALA A 243 39.01 13.93 -19.11
N ILE A 244 38.77 14.12 -17.81
CA ILE A 244 39.49 15.12 -16.98
C ILE A 244 40.98 14.77 -16.92
N ILE A 245 41.34 13.52 -16.65
CA ILE A 245 42.74 13.05 -16.58
C ILE A 245 43.44 13.26 -17.92
N VAL A 246 42.82 12.86 -19.03
CA VAL A 246 43.36 13.06 -20.38
C VAL A 246 43.56 14.55 -20.65
N ARG A 247 42.57 15.41 -20.34
CA ARG A 247 42.71 16.85 -20.52
C ARG A 247 43.84 17.43 -19.68
N ALA A 248 43.96 17.03 -18.42
CA ALA A 248 45.06 17.44 -17.52
C ALA A 248 46.41 17.03 -18.04
N TYR A 249 46.53 15.78 -18.58
CA TYR A 249 47.76 15.28 -19.19
C TYR A 249 48.16 16.12 -20.43
N TRP A 250 47.21 16.45 -21.30
CA TRP A 250 47.45 17.27 -22.48
C TRP A 250 47.88 18.69 -22.11
N THR A 251 47.23 19.28 -21.11
CA THR A 251 47.58 20.62 -20.60
C THR A 251 48.98 20.62 -20.00
N LYS A 252 49.31 19.61 -19.17
CA LYS A 252 50.67 19.45 -18.60
C LYS A 252 51.73 19.29 -19.67
N ASN A 253 51.47 18.47 -20.68
CA ASN A 253 52.40 18.27 -21.80
C ASN A 253 52.62 19.55 -22.63
N ARG A 254 51.54 20.32 -22.86
CA ARG A 254 51.62 21.62 -23.52
C ARG A 254 52.45 22.65 -22.73
N MET A 255 52.22 22.70 -21.42
CA MET A 255 53.01 23.57 -20.51
C MET A 255 54.49 23.17 -20.46
N ASN A 256 54.80 21.89 -20.44
CA ASN A 256 56.17 21.39 -20.47
C ASN A 256 56.91 21.75 -21.74
N MET A 257 56.21 21.69 -22.90
CA MET A 257 56.79 22.10 -24.19
C MET A 257 57.04 23.62 -24.20
N GLU A 258 56.13 24.42 -23.67
CA GLU A 258 56.32 25.88 -23.58
C GLU A 258 57.46 26.26 -22.66
N LEU A 259 57.52 25.61 -21.48
CA LEU A 259 58.62 25.81 -20.52
C LEU A 259 60.00 25.41 -21.17
N SER A 260 60.04 24.32 -21.92
CA SER A 260 61.25 23.93 -22.64
C SER A 260 61.68 24.95 -23.68
N ARG A 261 60.76 25.59 -24.41
CA ARG A 261 60.99 26.66 -25.37
C ARG A 261 61.52 27.92 -24.68
N GLN A 262 60.92 28.28 -23.54
CA GLN A 262 61.35 29.46 -22.77
C GLN A 262 62.77 29.22 -22.20
N LYS A 263 63.06 28.01 -21.67
CA LYS A 263 64.37 27.65 -21.20
C LYS A 263 65.44 27.76 -22.30
N LYS A 264 65.12 27.28 -23.50
CA LYS A 264 66.03 27.38 -24.64
C LYS A 264 66.31 28.84 -25.04
N LYS A 265 65.26 29.70 -25.10
CA LYS A 265 65.43 31.15 -25.33
C LYS A 265 66.30 31.85 -24.28
N LEU A 266 66.10 31.48 -23.03
CA LEU A 266 66.88 32.04 -21.91
C LEU A 266 68.35 31.61 -22.01
N GLU A 267 68.64 30.37 -22.40
CA GLU A 267 69.99 29.89 -22.67
C GLU A 267 70.65 30.65 -23.84
N GLU A 268 69.95 30.85 -24.94
CA GLU A 268 70.40 31.65 -26.08
C GLU A 268 70.71 33.13 -25.66
N GLN A 269 69.82 33.76 -24.86
CA GLN A 269 70.06 35.10 -24.35
C GLN A 269 71.23 35.16 -23.38
N ARG A 270 71.40 34.15 -22.50
CA ARG A 270 72.53 34.05 -21.63
C ARG A 270 73.84 33.99 -22.42
N ASP A 271 73.88 33.13 -23.45
CA ASP A 271 75.10 32.97 -24.28
C ASP A 271 75.39 34.23 -25.11
N GLN A 272 74.39 34.96 -25.57
CA GLN A 272 74.55 36.29 -26.20
C GLN A 272 75.13 37.32 -25.21
N LEU A 273 74.61 37.33 -23.96
CA LEU A 273 75.13 38.22 -22.93
C LEU A 273 76.61 37.93 -22.57
N ILE A 274 76.97 36.62 -22.47
CA ILE A 274 78.34 36.21 -22.25
C ILE A 274 79.27 36.66 -23.40
N SER A 275 78.80 36.47 -24.64
CA SER A 275 79.56 36.92 -25.82
C SER A 275 79.76 38.43 -25.85
N LEU A 276 78.65 39.19 -25.55
CA LEU A 276 78.70 40.66 -25.49
C LEU A 276 79.58 41.18 -24.36
N SER A 277 79.54 40.53 -23.19
CA SER A 277 80.40 40.82 -22.04
C SER A 277 81.88 40.63 -22.42
N LYS A 278 82.22 39.53 -23.11
CA LYS A 278 83.59 39.28 -23.56
C LYS A 278 84.04 40.30 -24.58
N GLN A 279 83.19 40.70 -25.54
CA GLN A 279 83.53 41.75 -26.50
C GLN A 279 83.72 43.11 -25.80
N LEU A 280 82.94 43.42 -24.78
CA LEU A 280 83.09 44.64 -23.98
C LEU A 280 84.41 44.60 -23.20
N GLU A 281 84.79 43.46 -22.64
CA GLU A 281 86.03 43.25 -21.92
C GLU A 281 87.25 43.41 -22.85
N GLU A 282 87.21 42.79 -24.02
CA GLU A 282 88.20 42.96 -25.06
C GLU A 282 88.32 44.43 -25.57
N ALA A 283 87.18 45.07 -25.78
CA ALA A 283 87.16 46.49 -26.17
C ALA A 283 87.70 47.42 -25.06
N THR A 284 87.37 47.12 -23.78
CA THR A 284 87.87 47.87 -22.62
C THR A 284 89.35 47.64 -22.44
N HIS A 285 89.82 46.41 -22.61
CA HIS A 285 91.25 46.08 -22.58
C HIS A 285 92.00 46.79 -23.74
N ALA A 286 91.49 46.74 -24.94
CA ALA A 286 92.06 47.49 -26.11
C ALA A 286 92.12 48.96 -25.83
N LYS A 287 91.11 49.55 -25.22
CA LYS A 287 91.03 50.95 -24.86
C LYS A 287 92.06 51.32 -23.78
N LEU A 288 92.26 50.47 -22.78
CA LEU A 288 93.26 50.58 -21.74
C LEU A 288 94.67 50.52 -22.33
N VAL A 289 94.98 49.54 -23.21
CA VAL A 289 96.25 49.41 -23.90
C VAL A 289 96.51 50.67 -24.78
N PHE A 290 95.49 51.15 -25.50
CA PHE A 290 95.63 52.37 -26.30
C PHE A 290 95.97 53.56 -25.39
N PHE A 291 95.28 53.80 -24.27
CA PHE A 291 95.60 54.87 -23.34
C PHE A 291 96.98 54.70 -22.66
N THR A 292 97.36 53.45 -22.40
CA THR A 292 98.70 53.13 -21.83
C THR A 292 99.82 53.48 -22.84
N ASN A 293 99.61 53.10 -24.13
CA ASN A 293 100.55 53.41 -25.18
C ASN A 293 100.64 54.89 -25.47
N ILE A 294 99.43 55.62 -25.53
CA ILE A 294 99.41 57.03 -25.65
C ILE A 294 100.17 57.73 -24.47
N SER A 295 99.93 57.28 -23.23
CA SER A 295 100.54 57.81 -22.09
C SER A 295 102.08 57.54 -22.05
N HIS A 296 102.52 56.40 -22.66
CA HIS A 296 103.91 56.10 -22.86
C HIS A 296 104.50 56.99 -23.93
N ASP A 297 103.83 57.18 -25.08
CA ASP A 297 104.31 58.02 -26.19
C ASP A 297 104.34 59.52 -25.83
N PHE A 298 103.43 59.94 -24.98
CA PHE A 298 103.49 61.37 -24.43
C PHE A 298 104.56 61.48 -23.31
N ARG A 299 105.07 60.43 -22.66
CA ARG A 299 106.10 60.47 -21.62
C ARG A 299 107.46 60.47 -22.21
N THR A 300 107.69 59.90 -23.38
CA THR A 300 108.96 59.77 -24.06
C THR A 300 109.48 61.13 -24.55
N PRO A 301 108.72 62.07 -25.05
CA PRO A 301 109.24 63.45 -25.42
C PRO A 301 109.44 64.34 -24.20
N LEU A 302 108.82 64.06 -23.04
CA LEU A 302 108.96 64.90 -21.84
C LEU A 302 110.18 64.55 -20.97
N THR A 303 110.77 63.35 -21.14
CA THR A 303 112.01 62.95 -20.44
C THR A 303 113.34 63.32 -21.18
N GLY A 304 113.25 63.82 -22.49
CA GLY A 304 114.33 64.29 -23.32
C GLY A 304 114.76 65.75 -23.10
N CYS A 305 114.04 66.52 -22.29
CA CYS A 305 114.32 67.95 -22.07
C CYS A 305 114.83 68.30 -20.66
N ARG A 306 115.55 67.34 -19.98
CA ARG A 306 116.13 67.72 -18.69
C ARG A 306 117.48 67.05 -18.52
N SER A 307 118.44 67.46 -19.39
CA SER A 307 119.85 67.35 -19.02
C SER A 307 120.61 68.47 -19.77
N GLY A 308 120.88 69.48 -19.09
CA GLY A 308 121.76 70.52 -19.57
C GLY A 308 121.89 71.69 -18.58
N GLY A 309 122.94 71.61 -17.80
CA GLY A 309 123.59 72.68 -17.12
C GLY A 309 122.97 73.15 -15.80
N ALA A 310 123.70 73.37 -14.85
CA ALA A 310 125.08 73.64 -14.55
C ALA A 310 125.29 73.73 -13.06
N THR A 311 126.35 73.24 -12.63
CA THR A 311 127.15 73.48 -11.46
C THR A 311 127.08 74.92 -10.91
N ILE A 312 127.03 75.10 -9.58
CA ILE A 312 127.84 75.99 -8.71
C ILE A 312 127.20 75.97 -7.29
N GLY A 313 127.90 75.48 -6.33
CA GLY A 313 128.77 75.98 -5.35
C GLY A 313 128.09 76.30 -3.95
N ARG A 314 128.48 75.57 -3.11
CA ARG A 314 128.72 75.52 -1.66
C ARG A 314 127.88 74.54 -0.90
#